data_9d338a378d15181ad141f96eaa2ebedd
#
_entry.id   9d338a378d15181ad141f96eaa2ebedd
#
_cell.length_a   1.000
_cell.length_b   1.000
_cell.length_c   1.000
_cell.angle_alpha   90.00
_cell.angle_beta   90.00
_cell.angle_gamma   90.00
#
_symmetry.space_group_name_H-M   'P 1'
#
loop_
_entity.id
_entity.type
_entity.pdbx_description
1 polymer ?
#
loop_
_entity_poly.entity_id
_entity_poly.type
_entity_poly.pdbx_seq_one_letter_code
_entity_poly.pdbx_strand_id
1 'polypeptide(L)' 'MPKIPSVSSKRFCKFLESVGCRLARTEGDHFIFVKDGLVRPVVVPMVKHLPIFVVLNNLKTLGVSRNRFLELLD' A
#
# COMPACT_ATOMS: atom_id res chain seq x y z
N MET A 1 8.39 -18.28 -5.03
CA MET A 1 7.99 -16.89 -4.81
C MET A 1 7.24 -16.76 -3.50
N PRO A 2 7.58 -15.77 -2.66
CA PRO A 2 6.86 -15.62 -1.40
C PRO A 2 5.40 -15.24 -1.67
N LYS A 3 4.52 -15.85 -0.89
CA LYS A 3 3.10 -15.53 -0.94
C LYS A 3 2.84 -14.22 -0.22
N ILE A 4 2.01 -13.37 -0.82
CA ILE A 4 1.54 -12.17 -0.14
C ILE A 4 0.39 -12.59 0.78
N PRO A 5 0.49 -12.33 2.10
CA PRO A 5 -0.61 -12.68 3.01
C PRO A 5 -1.81 -11.76 2.78
N SER A 6 -2.95 -12.18 3.32
CA SER A 6 -4.14 -11.32 3.31
C SER A 6 -3.85 -10.08 4.16
N VAL A 7 -4.04 -8.90 3.58
CA VAL A 7 -3.70 -7.63 4.22
C VAL A 7 -4.93 -6.74 4.24
N SER A 8 -5.25 -6.18 5.41
CA SER A 8 -6.32 -5.20 5.51
C SER A 8 -5.82 -3.84 5.02
N SER A 9 -6.76 -2.96 4.69
CA SER A 9 -6.39 -1.60 4.30
C SER A 9 -5.61 -0.91 5.42
N LYS A 10 -5.99 -1.15 6.67
CA LYS A 10 -5.32 -0.54 7.82
C LYS A 10 -3.86 -0.97 7.92
N ARG A 11 -3.58 -2.27 7.76
CA ARG A 11 -2.20 -2.77 7.79
C ARG A 11 -1.40 -2.22 6.61
N PHE A 12 -2.02 -2.16 5.45
CA PHE A 12 -1.34 -1.62 4.26
C PHE A 12 -1.02 -0.14 4.43
N CYS A 13 -1.92 0.63 5.04
CA CYS A 13 -1.66 2.04 5.34
C CYS A 13 -0.46 2.20 6.27
N LYS A 14 -0.33 1.34 7.29
CA LYS A 14 0.83 1.36 8.17
C LYS A 14 2.13 1.09 7.39
N PHE A 15 2.07 0.13 6.48
CA PHE A 15 3.22 -0.16 5.62
C PHE A 15 3.58 1.07 4.78
N LEU A 16 2.59 1.72 4.19
CA LEU A 16 2.83 2.92 3.38
C LEU A 16 3.52 4.02 4.19
N GLU A 17 3.07 4.22 5.41
CA GLU A 17 3.71 5.20 6.29
C GLU A 17 5.16 4.83 6.58
N SER A 18 5.44 3.53 6.75
CA SER A 18 6.80 3.07 7.06
C SER A 18 7.77 3.30 5.91
N VAL A 19 7.28 3.42 4.68
CA VAL A 19 8.14 3.69 3.51
C VAL A 19 8.10 5.15 3.09
N GLY A 20 7.55 6.02 3.93
CA GLY A 20 7.61 7.46 3.70
C GLY A 20 6.40 8.06 3.01
N CYS A 21 5.34 7.30 2.82
CA CYS A 21 4.10 7.84 2.27
C CYS A 21 3.32 8.56 3.36
N ARG A 22 2.53 9.53 2.96
CA ARG A 22 1.63 10.22 3.88
C ARG A 22 0.23 10.25 3.30
N LEU A 23 -0.76 10.23 4.19
CA LEU A 23 -2.16 10.32 3.80
C LEU A 23 -2.46 11.75 3.36
N ALA A 24 -2.75 11.93 2.07
CA ALA A 24 -3.08 13.25 1.52
C ALA A 24 -4.53 13.60 1.79
N ARG A 25 -5.43 12.64 1.57
CA ARG A 25 -6.85 12.84 1.79
C ARG A 25 -7.57 11.50 1.77
N THR A 26 -8.82 11.51 2.20
CA THR A 26 -9.73 10.38 2.09
C THR A 26 -10.84 10.78 1.14
N GLU A 27 -11.10 9.96 0.13
CA GLU A 27 -12.17 10.21 -0.84
C GLU A 27 -13.11 9.01 -0.86
N GLY A 28 -14.34 9.21 -0.36
CA GLY A 28 -15.30 8.12 -0.25
C GLY A 28 -14.70 6.95 0.54
N ASP A 29 -14.61 5.80 -0.09
CA ASP A 29 -14.11 4.57 0.53
C ASP A 29 -12.62 4.34 0.23
N HIS A 30 -11.87 5.38 -0.11
CA HIS A 30 -10.47 5.23 -0.49
C HIS A 30 -9.57 6.18 0.28
N PHE A 31 -8.42 5.66 0.73
CA PHE A 31 -7.33 6.47 1.27
C PHE A 31 -6.40 6.84 0.11
N ILE A 32 -6.02 8.12 0.03
CA ILE A 32 -5.12 8.60 -1.02
C ILE A 32 -3.79 8.97 -0.35
N PHE A 33 -2.75 8.20 -0.64
CA PHE A 33 -1.41 8.43 -0.10
C PHE A 33 -0.51 9.05 -1.16
N VAL A 34 0.38 9.92 -0.72
CA VAL A 34 1.38 10.55 -1.59
C VAL A 34 2.76 10.39 -0.99
N LYS A 35 3.77 10.47 -1.83
CA LYS A 35 5.17 10.43 -1.44
C LYS A 35 5.97 11.22 -2.47
N ASP A 36 6.95 11.97 -1.99
CA ASP A 36 7.84 12.72 -2.89
C ASP A 36 8.53 11.77 -3.86
N GLY A 37 8.54 12.13 -5.13
CA GLY A 37 9.15 11.32 -6.17
C GLY A 37 8.22 10.31 -6.84
N LEU A 38 7.02 10.09 -6.30
CA LEU A 38 6.07 9.21 -6.95
C LEU A 38 5.36 9.93 -8.10
N VAL A 39 5.22 9.21 -9.23
CA VAL A 39 4.55 9.74 -10.40
C VAL A 39 3.05 9.88 -10.19
N ARG A 40 2.49 8.99 -9.38
CA ARG A 40 1.04 8.96 -9.12
C ARG A 40 0.78 8.64 -7.65
N PRO A 41 -0.38 9.04 -7.12
CA PRO A 41 -0.73 8.70 -5.75
C PRO A 41 -1.01 7.20 -5.60
N VAL A 42 -0.91 6.71 -4.37
CA VAL A 42 -1.26 5.33 -4.02
C VAL A 42 -2.67 5.37 -3.46
N VAL A 43 -3.57 4.62 -4.08
CA VAL A 43 -4.98 4.57 -3.69
C VAL A 43 -5.26 3.24 -3.01
N VAL A 44 -5.81 3.30 -1.79
CA VAL A 44 -6.08 2.10 -0.99
C VAL A 44 -7.57 2.05 -0.66
N PRO A 45 -8.31 1.05 -1.18
CA PRO A 45 -9.72 0.91 -0.83
C PRO A 45 -9.87 0.47 0.62
N MET A 46 -10.92 0.91 1.29
CA MET A 46 -11.18 0.58 2.69
C MET A 46 -11.87 -0.77 2.77
N VAL A 47 -11.09 -1.84 2.90
CA VAL A 47 -11.61 -3.20 2.96
C VAL A 47 -10.83 -4.01 3.99
N LYS A 48 -11.43 -5.10 4.48
CA LYS A 48 -10.76 -5.98 5.44
C LYS A 48 -9.66 -6.82 4.79
N HIS A 49 -9.84 -7.15 3.51
CA HIS A 49 -8.89 -7.97 2.77
C HIS A 49 -8.67 -7.32 1.41
N LEU A 50 -7.52 -6.71 1.23
CA LEU A 50 -7.19 -6.09 -0.05
C LEU A 50 -7.03 -7.16 -1.13
N PRO A 51 -7.63 -6.94 -2.31
CA PRO A 51 -7.34 -7.83 -3.44
C PRO A 51 -5.84 -7.84 -3.72
N ILE A 52 -5.32 -9.02 -4.04
CA ILE A 52 -3.87 -9.17 -4.23
C ILE A 52 -3.35 -8.24 -5.34
N PHE A 53 -4.13 -8.03 -6.38
CA PHE A 53 -3.69 -7.18 -7.49
C PHE A 53 -3.56 -5.71 -7.06
N VAL A 54 -4.37 -5.26 -6.08
CA VAL A 54 -4.24 -3.89 -5.55
C VAL A 54 -2.91 -3.75 -4.83
N VAL A 55 -2.56 -4.73 -3.99
CA VAL A 55 -1.29 -4.73 -3.28
C VAL A 55 -0.13 -4.72 -4.27
N LEU A 56 -0.15 -5.64 -5.24
CA LEU A 56 0.94 -5.76 -6.21
C LEU A 56 1.10 -4.52 -7.07
N ASN A 57 -0.01 -3.92 -7.52
CA ASN A 57 0.05 -2.70 -8.32
C ASN A 57 0.66 -1.54 -7.53
N ASN A 58 0.28 -1.42 -6.27
CA ASN A 58 0.81 -0.36 -5.41
C ASN A 58 2.29 -0.58 -5.10
N LEU A 59 2.72 -1.82 -4.87
CA LEU A 59 4.14 -2.12 -4.69
C LEU A 59 4.93 -1.74 -5.95
N LYS A 60 4.39 -2.01 -7.12
CA LYS A 60 5.03 -1.65 -8.37
C LYS A 60 5.18 -0.12 -8.50
N THR A 61 4.12 0.62 -8.17
CA THR A 61 4.16 2.08 -8.19
C THR A 61 5.23 2.61 -7.24
N LEU A 62 5.37 1.98 -6.05
CA LEU A 62 6.35 2.39 -5.05
C LEU A 62 7.77 1.93 -5.37
N GLY A 63 7.92 0.96 -6.26
CA GLY A 63 9.23 0.35 -6.52
C GLY A 63 9.69 -0.55 -5.39
N VAL A 64 8.77 -1.14 -4.64
CA VAL A 64 9.07 -2.02 -3.51
C VAL A 64 8.84 -3.46 -3.92
N SER A 65 9.82 -4.34 -3.66
CA SER A 65 9.70 -5.75 -3.97
C SER A 65 8.77 -6.45 -2.99
N ARG A 66 8.27 -7.63 -3.38
CA ARG A 66 7.45 -8.46 -2.49
C ARG A 66 8.20 -8.82 -1.21
N ASN A 67 9.48 -9.19 -1.35
CA ASN A 67 10.29 -9.54 -0.18
C ASN A 67 10.42 -8.37 0.78
N ARG A 68 10.67 -7.18 0.25
CA ARG A 68 10.81 -5.98 1.08
C ARG A 68 9.48 -5.64 1.76
N PHE A 69 8.38 -5.78 1.02
CA PHE A 69 7.06 -5.57 1.59
C PHE A 69 6.80 -6.50 2.78
N LEU A 70 7.12 -7.80 2.61
CA LEU A 70 6.92 -8.77 3.67
C LEU A 70 7.81 -8.47 4.89
N GLU A 71 9.03 -8.00 4.67
CA GLU A 71 9.92 -7.60 5.75
C GLU A 71 9.38 -6.42 6.55
N LEU A 72 8.73 -5.48 5.88
CA LEU A 72 8.24 -4.26 6.51
C LEU A 72 6.81 -4.41 7.04
N LEU A 73 6.13 -5.46 6.67
CA LEU A 73 4.75 -5.70 7.11
C LEU A 73 4.74 -6.27 8.52
N ASP A 74 3.96 -5.65 9.38
CA ASP A 74 3.77 -6.13 10.76
C ASP A 74 2.86 -7.34 10.80
#